data_e60a929d9553169730ea253e8adc9819
#
_entry.id   e60a929d9553169730ea253e8adc9819
#
_cell.length_a   1.000
_cell.length_b   1.000
_cell.length_c   1.000
_cell.angle_alpha   90.00
_cell.angle_beta   90.00
_cell.angle_gamma   90.00
#
_symmetry.space_group_name_H-M   'P 1'
#
loop_
_entity.id
_entity.type
_entity.pdbx_description
1 polymer ?
#
loop_
_entity_poly.entity_id
_entity_poly.type
_entity_poly.pdbx_seq_one_letter_code
_entity_poly.pdbx_strand_id
1 'polypeptide(L)'
;LEHMTDVPKALEQWWQLVKPGGSMVIVVPDEDLYEQGVWPSLFNRDHSATFRLNKSDSWSPVSYDLGEVCSALPGAEVISLERQDKGYDHSLKSHGLGRRGKFFMRLNRSIIKRLNRKQKFLAKLGLNSQSLKYKVNLISVKLGALIDQTLEDAVAQIQIVLRKKD
;
A
#
# COMPACT_ATOMS: atom_id res chain seq x y z
N LEU A 1 -10.31 -6.81 0.93
CA LEU A 1 -10.65 -7.02 -0.49
C LEU A 1 -9.46 -7.58 -1.26
N GLU A 2 -8.25 -7.15 -0.98
CA GLU A 2 -6.98 -7.58 -1.60
C GLU A 2 -6.64 -9.06 -1.40
N HIS A 3 -7.30 -9.73 -0.45
CA HIS A 3 -7.17 -11.16 -0.19
C HIS A 3 -8.23 -12.01 -0.92
N MET A 4 -9.15 -11.37 -1.66
CA MET A 4 -10.20 -12.07 -2.39
C MET A 4 -9.70 -12.53 -3.76
N THR A 5 -9.97 -13.79 -4.10
CA THR A 5 -9.63 -14.35 -5.42
C THR A 5 -10.56 -13.85 -6.53
N ASP A 6 -11.78 -13.43 -6.15
CA ASP A 6 -12.80 -12.87 -7.05
C ASP A 6 -13.32 -11.57 -6.44
N VAL A 7 -12.66 -10.48 -6.78
CA VAL A 7 -12.93 -9.14 -6.25
C VAL A 7 -14.34 -8.65 -6.59
N PRO A 8 -14.83 -8.74 -7.86
CA PRO A 8 -16.19 -8.32 -8.21
C PRO A 8 -17.25 -9.07 -7.41
N LYS A 9 -17.14 -10.39 -7.32
CA LYS A 9 -18.09 -11.22 -6.59
C LYS A 9 -18.10 -10.89 -5.09
N ALA A 10 -16.96 -10.69 -4.48
CA ALA A 10 -16.86 -10.30 -3.07
C ALA A 10 -17.54 -8.94 -2.83
N LEU A 11 -17.32 -7.96 -3.72
CA LEU A 11 -17.96 -6.65 -3.65
C LEU A 11 -19.49 -6.75 -3.79
N GLU A 12 -19.98 -7.52 -4.75
CA GLU A 12 -21.42 -7.75 -4.91
C GLU A 12 -22.05 -8.34 -3.65
N GLN A 13 -21.42 -9.35 -3.06
CA GLN A 13 -21.92 -9.98 -1.83
C GLN A 13 -21.93 -9.00 -0.64
N TRP A 14 -20.89 -8.20 -0.46
CA TRP A 14 -20.86 -7.20 0.59
C TRP A 14 -21.88 -6.08 0.35
N TRP A 15 -22.06 -5.67 -0.91
CA TRP A 15 -23.02 -4.65 -1.28
C TRP A 15 -24.46 -5.06 -1.02
N GLN A 16 -24.79 -6.33 -1.15
CA GLN A 16 -26.13 -6.86 -0.82
C GLN A 16 -26.47 -6.67 0.66
N LEU A 17 -25.49 -6.62 1.54
CA LEU A 17 -25.69 -6.41 2.98
C LEU A 17 -25.95 -4.94 3.33
N VAL A 18 -25.64 -4.02 2.44
CA VAL A 18 -25.87 -2.58 2.64
C VAL A 18 -27.35 -2.29 2.38
N LYS A 19 -28.02 -1.68 3.34
CA LYS A 19 -29.44 -1.26 3.21
C LYS A 19 -29.55 -0.07 2.23
N PRO A 20 -30.73 0.14 1.59
CA PRO A 20 -31.03 1.39 0.89
C PRO A 20 -30.72 2.61 1.78
N GLY A 21 -30.15 3.66 1.22
CA GLY A 21 -29.64 4.83 1.95
C GLY A 21 -28.37 4.60 2.78
N GLY A 22 -27.92 3.35 2.95
CA GLY A 22 -26.73 2.97 3.70
C GLY A 22 -25.43 3.25 2.96
N SER A 23 -24.31 3.22 3.67
CA SER A 23 -22.98 3.46 3.12
C SER A 23 -22.05 2.27 3.33
N MET A 24 -21.09 2.11 2.40
CA MET A 24 -19.97 1.18 2.51
C MET A 24 -18.66 1.94 2.34
N VAL A 25 -17.72 1.68 3.24
CA VAL A 25 -16.35 2.22 3.17
C VAL A 25 -15.43 1.06 2.87
N ILE A 26 -14.61 1.22 1.83
CA ILE A 26 -13.59 0.24 1.45
C ILE A 26 -12.24 0.93 1.48
N VAL A 27 -11.27 0.28 2.11
CA VAL A 27 -9.88 0.71 2.14
C VAL A 27 -9.02 -0.45 1.68
N VAL A 28 -8.17 -0.20 0.68
CA VAL A 28 -7.28 -1.20 0.08
C VAL A 28 -5.89 -0.63 -0.14
N PRO A 29 -4.83 -1.46 -0.17
CA PRO A 29 -3.49 -0.99 -0.54
C PRO A 29 -3.46 -0.39 -1.94
N ASP A 30 -2.77 0.76 -2.10
CA ASP A 30 -2.46 1.33 -3.42
C ASP A 30 -1.32 0.52 -4.06
N GLU A 31 -1.51 0.03 -5.27
CA GLU A 31 -0.52 -0.83 -5.93
C GLU A 31 0.83 -0.14 -6.12
N ASP A 32 0.84 1.15 -6.43
CA ASP A 32 2.07 1.90 -6.67
C ASP A 32 2.82 2.24 -5.37
N LEU A 33 2.10 2.47 -4.28
CA LEU A 33 2.70 2.85 -3.00
C LEU A 33 3.07 1.62 -2.17
N TYR A 34 2.19 0.64 -2.10
CA TYR A 34 2.41 -0.55 -1.28
C TYR A 34 3.23 -1.60 -2.03
N GLU A 35 2.77 -2.08 -3.20
CA GLU A 35 3.45 -3.16 -3.94
C GLU A 35 4.69 -2.69 -4.71
N GLN A 36 4.76 -1.40 -5.06
CA GLN A 36 5.92 -0.73 -5.67
C GLN A 36 6.44 -1.40 -6.96
N GLY A 37 5.52 -1.87 -7.81
CA GLY A 37 5.85 -2.41 -9.12
C GLY A 37 6.30 -3.88 -9.11
N VAL A 38 6.01 -4.63 -8.05
CA VAL A 38 6.39 -6.06 -7.96
C VAL A 38 5.19 -6.93 -7.60
N TRP A 39 4.96 -7.94 -8.41
CA TRP A 39 3.98 -8.98 -8.15
C TRP A 39 4.60 -10.39 -8.32
N PRO A 40 4.24 -11.39 -7.51
CA PRO A 40 3.42 -11.33 -6.29
C PRO A 40 4.01 -10.43 -5.21
N SER A 41 3.13 -9.94 -4.30
CA SER A 41 3.50 -9.04 -3.22
C SER A 41 4.71 -9.55 -2.41
N LEU A 42 5.66 -8.66 -2.14
CA LEU A 42 6.83 -8.97 -1.32
C LEU A 42 6.62 -8.63 0.16
N PHE A 43 5.64 -7.78 0.45
CA PHE A 43 5.35 -7.30 1.79
C PHE A 43 4.25 -8.13 2.44
N ASN A 44 3.22 -8.51 1.67
CA ASN A 44 2.17 -9.41 2.13
C ASN A 44 1.86 -10.47 1.06
N ARG A 45 2.25 -11.71 1.31
CA ARG A 45 2.09 -12.83 0.36
C ARG A 45 0.65 -13.31 0.19
N ASP A 46 -0.24 -12.89 1.10
CA ASP A 46 -1.66 -13.28 1.07
C ASP A 46 -2.50 -12.37 0.16
N HIS A 47 -1.89 -11.33 -0.43
CA HIS A 47 -2.55 -10.52 -1.45
C HIS A 47 -2.81 -11.33 -2.71
N SER A 48 -4.07 -11.33 -3.15
CA SER A 48 -4.55 -11.99 -4.36
C SER A 48 -4.90 -10.99 -5.47
N ALA A 49 -5.05 -9.71 -5.12
CA ALA A 49 -5.36 -8.61 -6.03
C ALA A 49 -4.59 -7.34 -5.64
N THR A 50 -4.42 -6.44 -6.61
CA THR A 50 -3.90 -5.09 -6.40
C THR A 50 -4.94 -4.06 -6.84
N PHE A 51 -4.83 -2.83 -6.30
CA PHE A 51 -5.79 -1.77 -6.59
C PHE A 51 -5.10 -0.50 -7.04
N ARG A 52 -5.69 0.14 -8.06
CA ARG A 52 -5.25 1.41 -8.61
C ARG A 52 -6.34 2.47 -8.49
N LEU A 53 -5.92 3.72 -8.61
CA LEU A 53 -6.79 4.88 -8.55
C LEU A 53 -6.63 5.72 -9.81
N ASN A 54 -7.72 5.89 -10.59
CA ASN A 54 -7.79 6.77 -11.77
C ASN A 54 -6.63 6.56 -12.77
N LYS A 55 -6.32 5.31 -13.08
CA LYS A 55 -5.21 4.92 -13.91
C LYS A 55 -5.67 3.84 -14.89
N SER A 56 -5.56 4.11 -16.20
CA SER A 56 -6.00 3.16 -17.25
C SER A 56 -5.17 1.88 -17.27
N ASP A 57 -3.86 2.02 -17.03
CA ASP A 57 -2.91 0.92 -17.13
C ASP A 57 -2.37 0.50 -15.77
N SER A 58 -2.02 -0.78 -15.64
CA SER A 58 -1.34 -1.33 -14.49
C SER A 58 -0.19 -2.23 -14.90
N TRP A 59 0.87 -2.18 -14.12
CA TRP A 59 1.98 -3.14 -14.21
C TRP A 59 1.63 -4.49 -13.56
N SER A 60 0.57 -4.55 -12.73
CA SER A 60 0.12 -5.77 -12.06
C SER A 60 -0.85 -6.55 -12.94
N PRO A 61 -0.68 -7.89 -13.07
CA PRO A 61 -1.59 -8.73 -13.88
C PRO A 61 -2.96 -8.95 -13.21
N VAL A 62 -3.14 -8.53 -11.95
CA VAL A 62 -4.34 -8.75 -11.13
C VAL A 62 -4.87 -7.44 -10.54
N SER A 63 -4.69 -6.35 -11.27
CA SER A 63 -5.08 -5.01 -10.83
C SER A 63 -6.52 -4.67 -11.16
N TYR A 64 -7.20 -4.04 -10.21
CA TYR A 64 -8.53 -3.45 -10.37
C TYR A 64 -8.47 -1.94 -10.17
N ASP A 65 -9.17 -1.17 -11.01
CA ASP A 65 -9.48 0.22 -10.68
C ASP A 65 -10.60 0.23 -9.64
N LEU A 66 -10.31 0.75 -8.44
CA LEU A 66 -11.25 0.69 -7.32
C LEU A 66 -12.53 1.49 -7.61
N GLY A 67 -12.38 2.65 -8.26
CA GLY A 67 -13.52 3.48 -8.65
C GLY A 67 -14.42 2.77 -9.65
N GLU A 68 -13.83 2.16 -10.66
CA GLU A 68 -14.53 1.45 -11.73
C GLU A 68 -15.33 0.25 -11.19
N VAL A 69 -14.67 -0.65 -10.46
CA VAL A 69 -15.36 -1.85 -9.94
C VAL A 69 -16.44 -1.53 -8.90
N CYS A 70 -16.24 -0.48 -8.10
CA CYS A 70 -17.24 -0.05 -7.13
C CYS A 70 -18.42 0.69 -7.77
N SER A 71 -18.17 1.49 -8.81
CA SER A 71 -19.23 2.20 -9.54
C SER A 71 -20.13 1.26 -10.33
N ALA A 72 -19.66 0.06 -10.66
CA ALA A 72 -20.46 -0.97 -11.34
C ALA A 72 -21.51 -1.64 -10.43
N LEU A 73 -21.45 -1.44 -9.12
CA LEU A 73 -22.42 -2.02 -8.17
C LEU A 73 -23.82 -1.40 -8.35
N PRO A 74 -24.90 -2.19 -8.32
CA PRO A 74 -26.26 -1.69 -8.55
C PRO A 74 -26.66 -0.59 -7.56
N GLY A 75 -27.06 0.58 -8.08
CA GLY A 75 -27.47 1.71 -7.27
C GLY A 75 -26.36 2.34 -6.42
N ALA A 76 -25.10 2.05 -6.68
CA ALA A 76 -23.99 2.68 -5.99
C ALA A 76 -23.80 4.12 -6.45
N GLU A 77 -23.56 5.00 -5.49
CA GLU A 77 -23.10 6.38 -5.69
C GLU A 77 -21.76 6.55 -4.98
N VAL A 78 -20.74 6.97 -5.71
CA VAL A 78 -19.42 7.24 -5.13
C VAL A 78 -19.46 8.62 -4.44
N ILE A 79 -19.36 8.62 -3.12
CA ILE A 79 -19.34 9.85 -2.31
C ILE A 79 -17.93 10.44 -2.25
N SER A 80 -16.91 9.59 -2.08
CA SER A 80 -15.52 9.99 -2.12
C SER A 80 -14.64 8.85 -2.61
N LEU A 81 -13.55 9.19 -3.28
CA LEU A 81 -12.52 8.27 -3.74
C LEU A 81 -11.19 9.01 -3.68
N GLU A 82 -10.31 8.57 -2.80
CA GLU A 82 -9.05 9.26 -2.53
C GLU A 82 -7.90 8.33 -2.24
N ARG A 83 -6.69 8.77 -2.58
CA ARG A 83 -5.46 8.15 -2.11
C ARG A 83 -5.14 8.68 -0.73
N GLN A 84 -4.75 7.78 0.15
CA GLN A 84 -4.28 8.12 1.48
C GLN A 84 -2.80 7.75 1.58
N ASP A 85 -1.95 8.77 1.60
CA ASP A 85 -0.48 8.65 1.64
C ASP A 85 0.16 9.47 2.75
N LYS A 86 -0.58 9.71 3.82
CA LYS A 86 -0.08 10.45 4.99
C LYS A 86 1.19 9.81 5.54
N GLY A 87 2.25 10.62 5.66
CA GLY A 87 3.55 10.18 6.16
C GLY A 87 4.37 9.36 5.14
N TYR A 88 3.85 9.11 3.95
CA TYR A 88 4.59 8.40 2.90
C TYR A 88 5.64 9.30 2.26
N ASP A 89 6.88 8.83 2.22
CA ASP A 89 7.97 9.53 1.57
C ASP A 89 8.15 9.04 0.13
N HIS A 90 7.68 9.82 -0.82
CA HIS A 90 7.74 9.50 -2.25
C HIS A 90 9.19 9.41 -2.78
N SER A 91 10.19 9.97 -2.09
CA SER A 91 11.60 9.82 -2.46
C SER A 91 12.15 8.43 -2.17
N LEU A 92 11.49 7.67 -1.30
CA LEU A 92 11.79 6.28 -0.96
C LEU A 92 10.96 5.27 -1.77
N LYS A 93 10.07 5.74 -2.66
CA LYS A 93 9.32 4.89 -3.56
C LYS A 93 10.24 4.32 -4.64
N SER A 94 10.19 3.02 -4.86
CA SER A 94 10.85 2.36 -5.98
C SER A 94 9.85 2.08 -7.11
N HIS A 95 10.35 1.92 -8.32
CA HIS A 95 9.56 1.51 -9.49
C HIS A 95 9.88 0.07 -9.89
N GLY A 96 9.96 -0.81 -8.92
CA GLY A 96 10.27 -2.21 -9.10
C GLY A 96 11.58 -2.63 -8.44
N LEU A 97 11.79 -3.94 -8.40
CA LEU A 97 12.92 -4.54 -7.72
C LEU A 97 14.16 -4.54 -8.62
N GLY A 98 15.20 -3.84 -8.24
CA GLY A 98 16.48 -3.84 -8.94
C GLY A 98 17.18 -5.22 -8.90
N ARG A 99 18.17 -5.44 -9.77
CA ARG A 99 18.92 -6.72 -9.90
C ARG A 99 19.38 -7.32 -8.57
N ARG A 100 19.81 -6.47 -7.64
CA ARG A 100 20.31 -6.88 -6.30
C ARG A 100 19.36 -6.50 -5.19
N GLY A 101 18.15 -6.03 -5.54
CA GLY A 101 17.21 -5.43 -4.61
C GLY A 101 16.84 -6.34 -3.45
N LYS A 102 16.60 -7.65 -3.69
CA LYS A 102 16.31 -8.62 -2.62
C LYS A 102 17.43 -8.70 -1.56
N PHE A 103 18.67 -8.59 -1.97
CA PHE A 103 19.80 -8.57 -1.04
C PHE A 103 19.79 -7.30 -0.20
N PHE A 104 19.64 -6.14 -0.85
CA PHE A 104 19.59 -4.84 -0.15
C PHE A 104 18.35 -4.68 0.72
N MET A 105 17.19 -5.25 0.34
CA MET A 105 16.02 -5.32 1.22
C MET A 105 16.32 -6.07 2.52
N ARG A 106 16.98 -7.24 2.44
CA ARG A 106 17.36 -8.02 3.62
C ARG A 106 18.37 -7.28 4.50
N LEU A 107 19.36 -6.65 3.87
CA LEU A 107 20.37 -5.85 4.55
C LEU A 107 19.74 -4.64 5.24
N ASN A 108 18.91 -3.88 4.53
CA ASN A 108 18.15 -2.76 5.07
C ASN A 108 17.36 -3.18 6.31
N ARG A 109 16.50 -4.21 6.18
CA ARG A 109 15.69 -4.72 7.29
C ARG A 109 16.55 -5.10 8.51
N SER A 110 17.71 -5.71 8.30
CA SER A 110 18.64 -6.05 9.38
C SER A 110 19.22 -4.81 10.07
N ILE A 111 19.63 -3.80 9.30
CA ILE A 111 20.16 -2.53 9.83
C ILE A 111 19.10 -1.76 10.59
N ILE A 112 17.91 -1.59 10.01
CA ILE A 112 16.78 -0.89 10.65
C ILE A 112 16.40 -1.57 11.97
N LYS A 113 16.31 -2.91 12.00
CA LYS A 113 16.07 -3.68 13.24
C LYS A 113 17.12 -3.41 14.31
N ARG A 114 18.39 -3.27 13.93
CA ARG A 114 19.47 -2.94 14.89
C ARG A 114 19.36 -1.50 15.38
N LEU A 115 19.05 -0.54 14.51
CA LEU A 115 18.84 0.87 14.87
C LEU A 115 17.67 1.01 15.84
N ASN A 116 16.55 0.31 15.60
CA ASN A 116 15.39 0.29 16.49
C ASN A 116 15.75 -0.22 17.89
N ARG A 117 16.50 -1.34 17.98
CA ARG A 117 16.94 -1.88 19.28
C ARG A 117 17.87 -0.94 20.04
N LYS A 118 18.68 -0.16 19.33
CA LYS A 118 19.68 0.76 19.90
C LYS A 118 19.18 2.20 20.02
N GLN A 119 17.92 2.48 19.75
CA GLN A 119 17.36 3.83 19.70
C GLN A 119 17.64 4.65 20.99
N LYS A 120 17.40 4.06 22.16
CA LYS A 120 17.68 4.69 23.45
C LYS A 120 19.18 4.98 23.67
N PHE A 121 20.05 4.09 23.23
CA PHE A 121 21.49 4.25 23.31
C PHE A 121 21.98 5.34 22.35
N LEU A 122 21.51 5.36 21.11
CA LEU A 122 21.82 6.40 20.13
C LEU A 122 21.39 7.79 20.60
N ALA A 123 20.20 7.88 21.20
CA ALA A 123 19.71 9.14 21.78
C ALA A 123 20.64 9.67 22.90
N LYS A 124 21.18 8.78 23.76
CA LYS A 124 22.17 9.18 24.79
C LYS A 124 23.47 9.73 24.20
N LEU A 125 23.81 9.33 22.96
CA LEU A 125 24.99 9.83 22.23
C LEU A 125 24.66 11.06 21.37
N GLY A 126 23.47 11.66 21.50
CA GLY A 126 23.02 12.79 20.68
C GLY A 126 22.75 12.43 19.20
N LEU A 127 22.66 11.13 18.86
CA LEU A 127 22.42 10.67 17.50
C LEU A 127 20.91 10.45 17.25
N ASN A 128 20.38 11.09 16.21
CA ASN A 128 19.00 10.93 15.80
C ASN A 128 18.83 9.62 15.01
N SER A 129 18.22 8.61 15.63
CA SER A 129 17.99 7.31 15.02
C SER A 129 17.09 7.37 13.77
N GLN A 130 16.12 8.31 13.71
CA GLN A 130 15.25 8.49 12.54
C GLN A 130 16.04 9.01 11.33
N SER A 131 16.93 9.99 11.54
CA SER A 131 17.80 10.48 10.48
C SER A 131 18.73 9.38 9.93
N LEU A 132 19.24 8.50 10.80
CA LEU A 132 20.04 7.35 10.36
C LEU A 132 19.23 6.34 9.57
N LYS A 133 18.03 6.00 10.02
CA LYS A 133 17.10 5.11 9.30
C LYS A 133 16.77 5.67 7.92
N TYR A 134 16.42 6.95 7.84
CA TYR A 134 16.13 7.62 6.58
C TYR A 134 17.27 7.48 5.57
N LYS A 135 18.52 7.76 5.99
CA LYS A 135 19.71 7.61 5.14
C LYS A 135 19.90 6.17 4.66
N VAL A 136 19.70 5.19 5.55
CA VAL A 136 19.78 3.77 5.20
C VAL A 136 18.71 3.40 4.17
N ASN A 137 17.47 3.86 4.36
CA ASN A 137 16.37 3.62 3.42
C ASN A 137 16.68 4.25 2.06
N LEU A 138 17.11 5.51 2.02
CA LEU A 138 17.45 6.22 0.78
C LEU A 138 18.56 5.51 -0.02
N ILE A 139 19.64 5.06 0.66
CA ILE A 139 20.72 4.30 0.01
C ILE A 139 20.19 2.98 -0.51
N SER A 140 19.36 2.27 0.26
CA SER A 140 18.80 0.98 -0.13
C SER A 140 17.90 1.09 -1.37
N VAL A 141 17.07 2.12 -1.47
CA VAL A 141 16.23 2.39 -2.65
C VAL A 141 17.10 2.68 -3.88
N LYS A 142 18.16 3.50 -3.75
CA LYS A 142 19.11 3.74 -4.84
C LYS A 142 19.82 2.47 -5.32
N LEU A 143 19.95 1.47 -4.46
CA LEU A 143 20.49 0.14 -4.78
C LEU A 143 19.42 -0.85 -5.26
N GLY A 144 18.20 -0.38 -5.50
CA GLY A 144 17.09 -1.14 -6.04
C GLY A 144 16.32 -1.99 -5.02
N ALA A 145 16.39 -1.65 -3.74
CA ALA A 145 15.55 -2.23 -2.71
C ALA A 145 14.15 -1.58 -2.70
N LEU A 146 13.16 -2.34 -2.27
CA LEU A 146 11.84 -1.81 -1.91
C LEU A 146 11.79 -1.60 -0.39
N ILE A 147 11.11 -0.56 0.04
CA ILE A 147 10.92 -0.22 1.45
C ILE A 147 9.44 -0.22 1.79
N ASP A 148 9.06 -1.10 2.69
CA ASP A 148 7.72 -1.08 3.26
C ASP A 148 7.62 0.05 4.29
N GLN A 149 7.09 1.19 3.85
CA GLN A 149 6.97 2.36 4.70
C GLN A 149 5.80 2.26 5.69
N THR A 150 4.87 1.34 5.46
CA THR A 150 3.73 1.13 6.37
C THR A 150 4.16 0.56 7.73
N LEU A 151 5.36 -0.02 7.81
CA LEU A 151 5.97 -0.45 9.07
C LEU A 151 6.47 0.72 9.95
N GLU A 152 6.48 1.94 9.41
CA GLU A 152 6.92 3.18 10.09
C GLU A 152 5.78 4.23 10.10
N ASP A 153 4.53 3.78 10.22
CA ASP A 153 3.30 4.59 10.34
C ASP A 153 2.90 5.39 9.07
N ALA A 154 3.51 5.14 7.92
CA ALA A 154 3.06 5.71 6.67
C ALA A 154 1.81 4.99 6.15
N VAL A 155 0.94 5.74 5.49
CA VAL A 155 -0.25 5.22 4.83
C VAL A 155 0.04 5.02 3.35
N ALA A 156 -0.40 3.90 2.77
CA ALA A 156 -0.17 3.53 1.37
C ALA A 156 -1.42 2.85 0.80
N GLN A 157 -2.55 3.57 0.79
CA GLN A 157 -3.85 2.97 0.50
C GLN A 157 -4.77 3.89 -0.31
N ILE A 158 -5.85 3.29 -0.83
CA ILE A 158 -6.96 3.98 -1.48
C ILE A 158 -8.19 3.76 -0.63
N GLN A 159 -8.95 4.82 -0.39
CA GLN A 159 -10.26 4.75 0.26
C GLN A 159 -11.36 5.16 -0.72
N ILE A 160 -12.44 4.40 -0.72
CA ILE A 160 -13.69 4.77 -1.39
C ILE A 160 -14.85 4.70 -0.40
N VAL A 161 -15.74 5.68 -0.50
CA VAL A 161 -17.00 5.72 0.23
C VAL A 161 -18.14 5.65 -0.77
N LEU A 162 -18.99 4.65 -0.62
CA LEU A 162 -20.18 4.42 -1.46
C LEU A 162 -21.44 4.65 -0.65
N ARG A 163 -22.48 5.14 -1.30
CA ARG A 163 -23.83 5.21 -0.78
C ARG A 163 -24.77 4.41 -1.68
N LYS A 164 -25.64 3.61 -1.08
CA LYS A 164 -26.67 2.87 -1.81
C LYS A 164 -27.89 3.77 -2.00
N LYS A 165 -28.28 3.99 -3.25
CA LYS A 165 -29.53 4.71 -3.56
C LYS A 165 -30.73 3.91 -3.05
N ASP A 166 -31.80 4.64 -2.72
CA ASP A 166 -33.05 4.05 -2.30
C ASP A 166 -33.72 3.22 -3.41
#